data_85714292e911f2986a33ad2cd6c26326
#
_entry.id   85714292e911f2986a33ad2cd6c26326
#
_cell.length_a   1.000
_cell.length_b   1.000
_cell.length_c   1.000
_cell.angle_alpha   90.00
_cell.angle_beta   90.00
_cell.angle_gamma   90.00
#
_symmetry.space_group_name_H-M   'P 1'
#
loop_
_entity.id
_entity.type
_entity.pdbx_description
1 polymer ?
#
loop_
_entity_poly.entity_id
_entity_poly.type
_entity_poly.pdbx_seq_one_letter_code
_entity_poly.pdbx_strand_id
1 'polypeptide(L)'
;HAPDVPYYWGRGNGWMAAGMSELLRCLPKKHKDRARILEGYQKMMKSLKEYQNAEGLWNQLIDKPDCWTESSGSAMFTFAFIMGVKNGWLDADEYAPAARKAWLALVPYVNEKNQVKAVCVGTNKKNDLQYYYDRPRRTGDYHGQGPVLWCTVALLEK
;
A
#
# COMPACT_ATOMS: atom_id res chain seq x y z
N HIS A 1 6.79 15.85 -7.34
CA HIS A 1 5.94 16.86 -6.70
C HIS A 1 6.71 18.16 -6.63
N ALA A 2 6.04 19.28 -6.87
CA ALA A 2 6.54 20.56 -6.40
C ALA A 2 6.53 20.51 -4.87
N PRO A 3 7.52 21.08 -4.17
CA PRO A 3 7.60 21.02 -2.71
C PRO A 3 6.35 21.56 -2.01
N ASP A 4 5.63 22.45 -2.67
CA ASP A 4 4.52 23.22 -2.11
C ASP A 4 3.14 22.58 -2.30
N VAL A 5 3.03 21.45 -3.03
CA VAL A 5 1.75 20.79 -3.30
C VAL A 5 1.92 19.27 -3.18
N PRO A 6 1.83 18.72 -1.97
CA PRO A 6 1.91 17.29 -1.76
C PRO A 6 0.62 16.63 -2.22
N TYR A 7 0.67 15.92 -3.34
CA TYR A 7 -0.39 14.98 -3.72
C TYR A 7 0.02 13.58 -3.25
N TYR A 8 -0.68 13.06 -2.25
CA TYR A 8 -0.38 11.76 -1.66
C TYR A 8 -0.97 10.63 -2.52
N TRP A 9 -0.41 10.45 -3.72
CA TRP A 9 -0.85 9.40 -4.62
C TRP A 9 -0.59 8.01 -4.04
N GLY A 10 -1.66 7.18 -3.92
CA GLY A 10 -1.66 5.90 -3.24
C GLY A 10 -0.56 4.95 -3.74
N ARG A 11 -0.54 4.60 -5.03
CA ARG A 11 0.48 3.68 -5.56
C ARG A 11 1.90 4.23 -5.47
N GLY A 12 2.10 5.54 -5.60
CA GLY A 12 3.43 6.14 -5.41
C GLY A 12 3.97 5.90 -4.00
N ASN A 13 3.12 6.10 -3.00
CA ASN A 13 3.42 5.77 -1.61
C ASN A 13 3.48 4.24 -1.39
N GLY A 14 2.68 3.47 -2.13
CA GLY A 14 2.71 2.00 -2.10
C GLY A 14 4.08 1.43 -2.46
N TRP A 15 4.72 1.95 -3.50
CA TRP A 15 6.09 1.56 -3.87
C TRP A 15 7.09 1.80 -2.74
N MET A 16 6.94 2.92 -2.01
CA MET A 16 7.81 3.21 -0.87
C MET A 16 7.54 2.23 0.28
N ALA A 17 6.28 1.97 0.61
CA ALA A 17 5.90 1.04 1.67
C ALA A 17 6.40 -0.38 1.40
N ALA A 18 6.12 -0.91 0.21
CA ALA A 18 6.59 -2.24 -0.21
C ALA A 18 8.11 -2.31 -0.30
N GLY A 19 8.74 -1.29 -0.88
CA GLY A 19 10.21 -1.21 -1.00
C GLY A 19 10.92 -1.19 0.35
N MET A 20 10.42 -0.42 1.33
CA MET A 20 10.98 -0.43 2.69
C MET A 20 10.78 -1.79 3.38
N SER A 21 9.64 -2.46 3.17
CA SER A 21 9.38 -3.79 3.72
C SER A 21 10.39 -4.81 3.19
N GLU A 22 10.60 -4.84 1.87
CA GLU A 22 11.58 -5.75 1.26
C GLU A 22 13.01 -5.39 1.65
N LEU A 23 13.35 -4.11 1.71
CA LEU A 23 14.66 -3.67 2.17
C LEU A 23 14.94 -4.13 3.61
N LEU A 24 13.99 -3.95 4.52
CA LEU A 24 14.12 -4.41 5.91
C LEU A 24 14.23 -5.94 6.01
N ARG A 25 13.54 -6.68 5.14
CA ARG A 25 13.62 -8.13 5.09
C ARG A 25 15.02 -8.61 4.68
N CYS A 26 15.62 -7.97 3.67
CA CYS A 26 16.90 -8.37 3.11
C CYS A 26 18.12 -7.77 3.84
N LEU A 27 17.95 -6.61 4.49
CA LEU A 27 19.07 -5.88 5.10
C LEU A 27 19.55 -6.60 6.38
N PRO A 28 20.86 -6.82 6.56
CA PRO A 28 21.40 -7.42 7.76
C PRO A 28 20.95 -6.70 9.04
N LYS A 29 20.64 -7.45 10.10
CA LYS A 29 20.16 -6.87 11.38
C LYS A 29 21.10 -5.80 11.96
N LYS A 30 22.42 -5.94 11.74
CA LYS A 30 23.45 -5.02 12.24
C LYS A 30 23.81 -3.92 11.24
N HIS A 31 23.11 -3.78 10.11
CA HIS A 31 23.42 -2.73 9.13
C HIS A 31 23.21 -1.34 9.74
N LYS A 32 24.16 -0.44 9.53
CA LYS A 32 24.20 0.90 10.14
C LYS A 32 22.93 1.74 9.92
N ASP A 33 22.30 1.61 8.76
CA ASP A 33 21.11 2.38 8.39
C ASP A 33 19.79 1.68 8.74
N ARG A 34 19.84 0.44 9.25
CA ARG A 34 18.60 -0.34 9.50
C ARG A 34 17.65 0.36 10.46
N ALA A 35 18.17 0.92 11.56
CA ALA A 35 17.34 1.61 12.55
C ALA A 35 16.59 2.80 11.93
N ARG A 36 17.27 3.61 11.12
CA ARG A 36 16.68 4.76 10.43
C ARG A 36 15.61 4.34 9.42
N ILE A 37 15.84 3.24 8.68
CA ILE A 37 14.86 2.72 7.71
C ILE A 37 13.64 2.18 8.45
N LEU A 38 13.83 1.46 9.55
CA LEU A 38 12.74 0.93 10.39
C LEU A 38 11.89 2.06 10.99
N GLU A 39 12.51 3.10 11.50
CA GLU A 39 11.81 4.28 12.01
C GLU A 39 10.97 4.96 10.93
N GLY A 40 11.55 5.17 9.74
CA GLY A 40 10.83 5.74 8.59
C GLY A 40 9.64 4.87 8.15
N TYR A 41 9.84 3.55 8.12
CA TYR A 41 8.79 2.59 7.83
C TYR A 41 7.66 2.66 8.87
N GLN A 42 7.98 2.64 10.17
CA GLN A 42 6.98 2.71 11.25
C GLN A 42 6.18 4.00 11.21
N LYS A 43 6.82 5.15 10.97
CA LYS A 43 6.13 6.44 10.78
C LYS A 43 5.16 6.39 9.61
N MET A 44 5.57 5.81 8.49
CA MET A 44 4.70 5.66 7.32
C MET A 44 3.52 4.72 7.61
N MET A 45 3.75 3.59 8.26
CA MET A 45 2.68 2.64 8.61
C MET A 45 1.67 3.25 9.57
N LYS A 46 2.11 4.07 10.53
CA LYS A 46 1.21 4.81 11.42
C LYS A 46 0.28 5.73 10.63
N SER A 47 0.82 6.57 9.75
CA SER A 47 0.00 7.45 8.91
C SER A 47 -0.93 6.66 8.00
N LEU A 48 -0.46 5.59 7.36
CA LEU A 48 -1.32 4.76 6.51
C LEU A 48 -2.48 4.14 7.30
N LYS A 49 -2.27 3.71 8.54
CA LYS A 49 -3.34 3.19 9.38
C LYS A 49 -4.40 4.26 9.67
N GLU A 50 -4.00 5.51 9.93
CA GLU A 50 -4.90 6.64 10.17
C GLU A 50 -5.76 6.96 8.93
N TYR A 51 -5.23 6.77 7.73
CA TYR A 51 -5.92 7.02 6.46
C TYR A 51 -6.61 5.76 5.86
N GLN A 52 -6.62 4.63 6.56
CA GLN A 52 -7.39 3.47 6.13
C GLN A 52 -8.88 3.79 6.15
N ASN A 53 -9.54 3.73 5.00
CA ASN A 53 -10.95 4.09 4.87
C ASN A 53 -11.89 3.09 5.55
N ALA A 54 -13.20 3.40 5.57
CA ALA A 54 -14.21 2.57 6.23
C ALA A 54 -14.28 1.13 5.66
N GLU A 55 -14.00 0.97 4.36
CA GLU A 55 -13.94 -0.33 3.69
C GLU A 55 -12.70 -1.16 4.09
N GLY A 56 -11.66 -0.50 4.59
CA GLY A 56 -10.39 -1.13 4.96
C GLY A 56 -9.27 -0.95 3.92
N LEU A 57 -9.49 -0.16 2.90
CA LEU A 57 -8.55 0.12 1.82
C LEU A 57 -8.09 1.59 1.84
N TRP A 58 -7.43 2.03 0.79
CA TRP A 58 -6.98 3.41 0.63
C TRP A 58 -7.41 4.00 -0.69
N ASN A 59 -7.62 5.31 -0.68
CA ASN A 59 -8.04 6.04 -1.85
C ASN A 59 -6.85 6.32 -2.79
N GLN A 60 -7.16 6.62 -4.05
CA GLN A 60 -6.19 7.02 -5.08
C GLN A 60 -5.32 8.20 -4.60
N LEU A 61 -5.93 9.17 -3.91
CA LEU A 61 -5.26 10.19 -3.11
C LEU A 61 -5.56 9.88 -1.65
N ILE A 62 -4.52 9.51 -0.90
CA ILE A 62 -4.65 8.91 0.44
C ILE A 62 -5.39 9.83 1.42
N ASP A 63 -5.15 11.14 1.33
CA ASP A 63 -5.69 12.19 2.21
C ASP A 63 -7.03 12.76 1.72
N LYS A 64 -7.61 12.23 0.64
CA LYS A 64 -8.87 12.71 0.06
C LYS A 64 -9.97 11.67 0.23
N PRO A 65 -10.89 11.86 1.21
CA PRO A 65 -11.94 10.88 1.49
C PRO A 65 -12.98 10.75 0.36
N ASP A 66 -13.10 11.76 -0.47
CA ASP A 66 -13.96 11.81 -1.65
C ASP A 66 -13.34 11.17 -2.91
N CYS A 67 -12.05 10.86 -2.87
CA CYS A 67 -11.39 10.17 -3.96
C CYS A 67 -11.72 8.67 -3.95
N TRP A 68 -11.73 8.06 -5.12
CA TRP A 68 -12.08 6.65 -5.28
C TRP A 68 -11.04 5.70 -4.67
N THR A 69 -11.50 4.53 -4.19
CA THR A 69 -10.65 3.48 -3.61
C THR A 69 -9.78 2.82 -4.69
N GLU A 70 -8.47 2.81 -4.47
CA GLU A 70 -7.47 2.33 -5.43
C GLU A 70 -6.85 1.00 -4.95
N SER A 71 -6.99 -0.06 -5.76
CA SER A 71 -6.64 -1.41 -5.33
C SER A 71 -5.13 -1.71 -5.32
N SER A 72 -4.34 -1.11 -6.22
CA SER A 72 -2.92 -1.44 -6.31
C SER A 72 -2.11 -0.87 -5.14
N GLY A 73 -2.31 0.39 -4.81
CA GLY A 73 -1.71 1.01 -3.62
C GLY A 73 -2.20 0.35 -2.33
N SER A 74 -3.51 0.05 -2.27
CA SER A 74 -4.09 -0.68 -1.15
C SER A 74 -3.44 -2.05 -0.94
N ALA A 75 -3.19 -2.82 -2.00
CA ALA A 75 -2.48 -4.09 -1.90
C ALA A 75 -1.03 -3.92 -1.42
N MET A 76 -0.32 -2.88 -1.89
CA MET A 76 1.05 -2.58 -1.44
C MET A 76 1.09 -2.21 0.05
N PHE A 77 0.12 -1.44 0.55
CA PHE A 77 0.03 -1.10 1.96
C PHE A 77 -0.35 -2.31 2.81
N THR A 78 -1.28 -3.13 2.32
CA THR A 78 -1.64 -4.40 2.97
C THR A 78 -0.43 -5.32 3.10
N PHE A 79 0.34 -5.49 2.03
CA PHE A 79 1.61 -6.23 2.05
C PHE A 79 2.57 -5.67 3.10
N ALA A 80 2.76 -4.36 3.13
CA ALA A 80 3.63 -3.74 4.12
C ALA A 80 3.16 -4.02 5.56
N PHE A 81 1.87 -3.92 5.86
CA PHE A 81 1.35 -4.26 7.19
C PHE A 81 1.57 -5.73 7.54
N ILE A 82 1.30 -6.66 6.61
CA ILE A 82 1.54 -8.10 6.82
C ILE A 82 3.00 -8.34 7.16
N MET A 83 3.93 -7.79 6.36
CA MET A 83 5.36 -7.94 6.57
C MET A 83 5.82 -7.35 7.90
N GLY A 84 5.27 -6.20 8.29
CA GLY A 84 5.59 -5.55 9.56
C GLY A 84 5.18 -6.36 10.78
N VAL A 85 3.97 -6.91 10.76
CA VAL A 85 3.45 -7.75 11.83
C VAL A 85 4.26 -9.06 11.92
N LYS A 86 4.44 -9.75 10.80
CA LYS A 86 5.16 -11.05 10.77
C LYS A 86 6.62 -10.95 11.20
N ASN A 87 7.28 -9.83 10.94
CA ASN A 87 8.68 -9.63 11.30
C ASN A 87 8.88 -8.90 12.65
N GLY A 88 7.81 -8.58 13.37
CA GLY A 88 7.87 -7.85 14.63
C GLY A 88 8.34 -6.40 14.49
N TRP A 89 8.15 -5.78 13.33
CA TRP A 89 8.47 -4.36 13.10
C TRP A 89 7.31 -3.45 13.49
N LEU A 90 6.12 -4.00 13.54
CA LEU A 90 4.89 -3.35 13.98
C LEU A 90 4.26 -4.15 15.12
N ASP A 91 3.59 -3.46 16.02
CA ASP A 91 2.81 -4.08 17.09
C ASP A 91 1.68 -4.93 16.48
N ALA A 92 1.62 -6.20 16.86
CA ALA A 92 0.67 -7.14 16.27
C ALA A 92 -0.77 -6.84 16.70
N ASP A 93 -1.00 -6.45 17.95
CA ASP A 93 -2.35 -6.17 18.46
C ASP A 93 -2.94 -4.93 17.77
N GLU A 94 -2.08 -3.98 17.42
CA GLU A 94 -2.47 -2.75 16.75
C GLU A 94 -2.64 -2.91 15.23
N TYR A 95 -1.72 -3.62 14.55
CA TYR A 95 -1.65 -3.63 13.09
C TYR A 95 -2.20 -4.89 12.43
N ALA A 96 -2.26 -6.05 13.11
CA ALA A 96 -2.83 -7.25 12.52
C ALA A 96 -4.33 -7.11 12.19
N PRO A 97 -5.17 -6.46 13.02
CA PRO A 97 -6.57 -6.18 12.64
C PRO A 97 -6.68 -5.31 11.37
N ALA A 98 -5.83 -4.28 11.24
CA ALA A 98 -5.82 -3.40 10.07
C ALA A 98 -5.37 -4.14 8.80
N ALA A 99 -4.30 -4.95 8.89
CA ALA A 99 -3.83 -5.80 7.80
C ALA A 99 -4.90 -6.81 7.36
N ARG A 100 -5.55 -7.48 8.33
CA ARG A 100 -6.63 -8.43 8.06
C ARG A 100 -7.83 -7.76 7.40
N LYS A 101 -8.26 -6.60 7.92
CA LYS A 101 -9.35 -5.81 7.33
C LYS A 101 -9.04 -5.46 5.88
N ALA A 102 -7.84 -4.97 5.60
CA ALA A 102 -7.41 -4.62 4.25
C ALA A 102 -7.38 -5.84 3.32
N TRP A 103 -6.83 -6.96 3.76
CA TRP A 103 -6.80 -8.18 2.96
C TRP A 103 -8.20 -8.67 2.60
N LEU A 104 -9.10 -8.73 3.58
CA LEU A 104 -10.48 -9.16 3.35
C LEU A 104 -11.23 -8.21 2.41
N ALA A 105 -10.95 -6.91 2.49
CA ALA A 105 -11.51 -5.92 1.58
C ALA A 105 -10.96 -6.01 0.16
N LEU A 106 -9.73 -6.50 -0.04
CA LEU A 106 -9.13 -6.72 -1.35
C LEU A 106 -9.70 -7.95 -2.08
N VAL A 107 -10.11 -9.00 -1.35
CA VAL A 107 -10.62 -10.24 -1.95
C VAL A 107 -11.74 -9.99 -2.98
N PRO A 108 -12.77 -9.17 -2.72
CA PRO A 108 -13.83 -8.88 -3.71
C PRO A 108 -13.34 -8.10 -4.93
N TYR A 109 -12.15 -7.53 -4.89
CA TYR A 109 -11.54 -6.86 -6.05
C TYR A 109 -10.92 -7.86 -7.04
N VAL A 110 -10.74 -9.10 -6.68
CA VAL A 110 -10.33 -10.18 -7.60
C VAL A 110 -11.59 -10.80 -8.22
N ASN A 111 -11.71 -10.71 -9.54
CA ASN A 111 -12.85 -11.27 -10.27
C ASN A 111 -12.67 -12.78 -10.57
N GLU A 112 -13.70 -13.39 -11.16
CA GLU A 112 -13.71 -14.82 -11.52
C GLU A 112 -12.60 -15.24 -12.53
N LYS A 113 -12.02 -14.26 -13.24
CA LYS A 113 -10.89 -14.45 -14.15
C LYS A 113 -9.54 -14.23 -13.47
N ASN A 114 -9.52 -14.14 -12.13
CA ASN A 114 -8.35 -13.83 -11.33
C ASN A 114 -7.71 -12.47 -11.66
N GLN A 115 -8.49 -11.50 -12.10
CA GLN A 115 -8.03 -10.16 -12.44
C GLN A 115 -8.43 -9.17 -11.34
N VAL A 116 -7.49 -8.33 -10.92
CA VAL A 116 -7.72 -7.26 -9.93
C VAL A 116 -8.41 -6.08 -10.59
N LYS A 117 -9.55 -5.67 -10.02
CA LYS A 117 -10.36 -4.52 -10.45
C LYS A 117 -9.85 -3.20 -9.85
N ALA A 118 -10.29 -2.09 -10.40
CA ALA A 118 -10.06 -0.72 -9.90
C ALA A 118 -8.57 -0.36 -9.72
N VAL A 119 -7.73 -0.83 -10.62
CA VAL A 119 -6.30 -0.50 -10.65
C VAL A 119 -6.10 0.81 -11.40
N CYS A 120 -5.45 1.79 -10.78
CA CYS A 120 -5.06 3.02 -11.45
C CYS A 120 -4.09 2.71 -12.62
N VAL A 121 -4.35 3.25 -13.80
CA VAL A 121 -3.42 3.15 -14.93
C VAL A 121 -2.07 3.80 -14.64
N GLY A 122 -1.08 3.57 -15.50
CA GLY A 122 0.22 4.24 -15.44
C GLY A 122 0.05 5.75 -15.28
N THR A 123 0.72 6.35 -14.29
CA THR A 123 0.51 7.73 -13.86
C THR A 123 1.84 8.46 -13.80
N ASN A 124 1.91 9.56 -14.53
CA ASN A 124 3.06 10.47 -14.48
C ASN A 124 2.92 11.47 -13.33
N LYS A 125 4.04 12.12 -12.99
CA LYS A 125 4.02 13.26 -12.08
C LYS A 125 3.42 14.47 -12.78
N LYS A 126 2.34 15.05 -12.20
CA LYS A 126 1.78 16.34 -12.62
C LYS A 126 1.48 17.21 -11.40
N ASN A 127 1.59 18.52 -11.60
CA ASN A 127 1.19 19.52 -10.60
C ASN A 127 -0.25 19.95 -10.86
N ASP A 128 -1.16 18.97 -10.88
CA ASP A 128 -2.58 19.13 -11.17
C ASP A 128 -3.34 18.09 -10.34
N LEU A 129 -4.12 18.56 -9.37
CA LEU A 129 -4.88 17.69 -8.48
C LEU A 129 -5.95 16.90 -9.23
N GLN A 130 -6.66 17.56 -10.15
CA GLN A 130 -7.72 16.94 -10.93
C GLN A 130 -7.20 15.79 -11.79
N TYR A 131 -5.99 15.90 -12.33
CA TYR A 131 -5.32 14.82 -13.04
C TYR A 131 -5.30 13.50 -12.25
N TYR A 132 -5.11 13.56 -10.92
CA TYR A 132 -5.08 12.34 -10.09
C TYR A 132 -6.47 11.80 -9.79
N TYR A 133 -7.49 12.67 -9.64
CA TYR A 133 -8.88 12.26 -9.51
C TYR A 133 -9.38 11.54 -10.77
N ASP A 134 -9.04 12.06 -11.94
CA ASP A 134 -9.53 11.60 -13.25
C ASP A 134 -8.75 10.40 -13.81
N ARG A 135 -7.79 9.85 -13.06
CA ARG A 135 -7.05 8.70 -13.58
C ARG A 135 -7.99 7.53 -13.90
N PRO A 136 -7.88 6.96 -15.11
CA PRO A 136 -8.66 5.77 -15.47
C PRO A 136 -8.32 4.58 -14.59
N ARG A 137 -9.31 3.71 -14.41
CA ARG A 137 -9.21 2.46 -13.67
C ARG A 137 -9.23 1.29 -14.64
N ARG A 138 -8.35 0.33 -14.45
CA ARG A 138 -8.30 -0.90 -15.25
C ARG A 138 -8.54 -2.13 -14.39
N THR A 139 -9.06 -3.18 -15.03
CA THR A 139 -9.11 -4.53 -14.48
C THR A 139 -7.99 -5.35 -15.13
N GLY A 140 -7.25 -6.11 -14.33
CA GLY A 140 -6.17 -6.97 -14.81
C GLY A 140 -4.85 -6.24 -15.09
N ASP A 141 -4.70 -4.99 -14.69
CA ASP A 141 -3.41 -4.27 -14.80
C ASP A 141 -2.38 -4.86 -13.85
N TYR A 142 -1.16 -5.06 -14.34
CA TYR A 142 -0.06 -5.68 -13.56
C TYR A 142 0.30 -4.95 -12.29
N HIS A 143 0.08 -3.64 -12.22
CA HIS A 143 0.29 -2.87 -10.98
C HIS A 143 -0.62 -3.32 -9.83
N GLY A 144 -1.76 -3.93 -10.12
CA GLY A 144 -2.63 -4.54 -9.11
C GLY A 144 -2.36 -6.02 -8.90
N GLN A 145 -2.12 -6.76 -9.99
CA GLN A 145 -1.88 -8.21 -9.94
C GLN A 145 -0.69 -8.57 -9.06
N GLY A 146 0.47 -7.93 -9.30
CA GLY A 146 1.69 -8.17 -8.53
C GLY A 146 1.52 -7.97 -7.03
N PRO A 147 1.07 -6.80 -6.54
CA PRO A 147 0.88 -6.55 -5.12
C PRO A 147 -0.10 -7.49 -4.42
N VAL A 148 -1.18 -7.91 -5.07
CA VAL A 148 -2.10 -8.91 -4.50
C VAL A 148 -1.39 -10.27 -4.35
N LEU A 149 -0.59 -10.67 -5.33
CA LEU A 149 0.23 -11.88 -5.21
C LEU A 149 1.26 -11.76 -4.08
N TRP A 150 1.89 -10.60 -3.88
CA TRP A 150 2.80 -10.38 -2.74
C TRP A 150 2.09 -10.57 -1.40
N CYS A 151 0.88 -10.03 -1.24
CA CYS A 151 0.08 -10.28 -0.04
C CYS A 151 -0.18 -11.78 0.19
N THR A 152 -0.57 -12.49 -0.88
CA THR A 152 -0.86 -13.94 -0.83
C THR A 152 0.38 -14.71 -0.40
N VAL A 153 1.53 -14.45 -1.02
CA VAL A 153 2.80 -15.10 -0.66
C VAL A 153 3.18 -14.79 0.78
N ALA A 154 3.13 -13.51 1.17
CA ALA A 154 3.47 -13.10 2.54
C ALA A 154 2.56 -13.75 3.61
N LEU A 155 1.29 -14.02 3.29
CA LEU A 155 0.39 -14.74 4.20
C LEU A 155 0.68 -16.24 4.28
N LEU A 156 1.14 -16.86 3.19
CA LEU A 156 1.45 -18.29 3.11
C LEU A 156 2.85 -18.64 3.66
N GLU A 157 3.80 -17.73 3.62
CA GLU A 157 5.12 -17.91 4.25
C GLU A 157 4.95 -18.13 5.77
N LYS A 158 5.69 -19.13 6.31
CA LYS A 158 5.69 -19.45 7.75
C LYS A 158 6.64 -18.54 8.51
#